data_3f779a726f68d0dc4acff6a672909bad
#
_entry.id   3f779a726f68d0dc4acff6a672909bad
#
_cell.length_a   1.000
_cell.length_b   1.000
_cell.length_c   1.000
_cell.angle_alpha   90.00
_cell.angle_beta   90.00
_cell.angle_gamma   90.00
#
_symmetry.space_group_name_H-M   'P 1'
#
loop_
_entity.id
_entity.type
_entity.pdbx_description
1 polymer ?
#
loop_
_entity_poly.entity_id
_entity_poly.type
_entity_poly.pdbx_seq_one_letter_code
_entity_poly.pdbx_strand_id
1 'polypeptide(L)'
;MQFQKKEKRQTTVRFDSHHVRLRTGEVQRKTGSYMYRWTDKLGKRNTIYAATLEDLREQEEQILVDQHDGIKANIKNVTVNDVYELWCQLKRGIKDSTMKNYIYMYELFVKPTFGKKKLVQVKKSDVRRFYNQLIDDKVLKPSTVDVIHNIVHQVFQIAVDDDMIRSNPAANMLREIKMAHGSEIEKRKALTLEQEELFLGYLARTSKYQHWYPVFYIMANTGMRVGEITGLRWCDVDMENGIISVNHTLVYYNHRDEKGCCFSINTPKTKAGIREIPMTEGVKQAFLMEKEFQEECGMKSVSHIEGYSDFVFVNRNGEVQHQGTLNKALQRIMRDCNSEVLEKKGVDSDPVLLPKFSCHVLRHTFATRMCESGLNVKVVQSVLGHADVTTTLDIYVTVTNDLKKREITAFETYLKTGAKQMANV
;
A
#
# COMPACT_ATOMS: atom_id res chain seq x y z
N MET A 1 -48.08 46.86 26.81
CA MET A 1 -47.04 45.89 27.13
C MET A 1 -45.74 46.64 27.45
N GLN A 2 -45.41 46.74 28.74
CA GLN A 2 -44.22 47.47 29.22
C GLN A 2 -42.98 46.59 29.02
N PHE A 3 -42.04 47.06 28.23
CA PHE A 3 -40.68 46.45 28.13
C PHE A 3 -39.88 46.87 29.39
N GLN A 4 -39.67 45.92 30.30
CA GLN A 4 -38.72 46.11 31.39
C GLN A 4 -37.28 46.13 30.82
N LYS A 5 -36.61 47.28 30.92
CA LYS A 5 -35.16 47.45 30.71
C LYS A 5 -34.42 46.62 31.76
N LYS A 6 -33.73 45.53 31.30
CA LYS A 6 -32.72 44.86 32.13
C LYS A 6 -31.60 45.83 32.43
N GLU A 7 -31.47 46.27 33.69
CA GLU A 7 -30.34 47.01 34.21
C GLU A 7 -29.01 46.29 33.92
N LYS A 8 -28.08 46.96 33.27
CA LYS A 8 -26.71 46.52 33.13
C LYS A 8 -26.06 46.48 34.52
N ARG A 9 -25.77 45.29 35.06
CA ARG A 9 -24.97 45.13 36.28
C ARG A 9 -23.64 45.89 36.07
N GLN A 10 -23.36 46.91 36.91
CA GLN A 10 -22.08 47.56 36.98
C GLN A 10 -21.01 46.51 37.33
N THR A 11 -20.05 46.30 36.47
CA THR A 11 -18.89 45.44 36.73
C THR A 11 -17.97 46.17 37.70
N THR A 12 -17.98 45.79 38.97
CA THR A 12 -17.01 46.23 39.98
C THR A 12 -15.61 45.85 39.54
N VAL A 13 -14.73 46.84 39.41
CA VAL A 13 -13.31 46.64 39.10
C VAL A 13 -12.68 45.82 40.26
N ARG A 14 -12.02 44.74 39.97
CA ARG A 14 -11.38 43.85 40.95
C ARG A 14 -9.87 43.96 40.83
N PHE A 15 -9.19 43.93 41.97
CA PHE A 15 -7.74 43.95 42.10
C PHE A 15 -7.27 42.69 42.83
N ASP A 16 -6.05 42.27 42.59
CA ASP A 16 -5.39 41.21 43.34
C ASP A 16 -4.74 41.77 44.64
N SER A 17 -4.05 40.90 45.40
CA SER A 17 -3.32 41.29 46.63
C SER A 17 -2.14 42.22 46.37
N HIS A 18 -1.70 42.38 45.14
CA HIS A 18 -0.62 43.28 44.69
C HIS A 18 -1.15 44.54 44.01
N HIS A 19 -2.44 44.86 44.17
CA HIS A 19 -3.12 45.96 43.52
C HIS A 19 -3.10 46.01 42.00
N VAL A 20 -2.91 44.81 41.36
CA VAL A 20 -2.99 44.67 39.90
C VAL A 20 -4.46 44.45 39.53
N ARG A 21 -4.94 45.21 38.54
CA ARG A 21 -6.32 45.09 38.03
C ARG A 21 -6.53 43.77 37.33
N LEU A 22 -7.52 43.00 37.80
CA LEU A 22 -7.96 41.76 37.21
C LEU A 22 -8.93 41.98 36.04
N ARG A 23 -8.74 41.22 34.95
CA ARG A 23 -9.63 41.21 33.77
C ARG A 23 -10.93 40.45 34.08
N THR A 24 -11.91 40.57 33.19
CA THR A 24 -13.18 39.81 33.29
C THR A 24 -12.91 38.32 33.19
N GLY A 25 -13.31 37.55 34.20
CA GLY A 25 -13.04 36.09 34.28
C GLY A 25 -11.85 35.74 35.17
N GLU A 26 -10.89 36.67 35.40
CA GLU A 26 -9.78 36.45 36.31
C GLU A 26 -10.20 36.57 37.79
N VAL A 27 -9.67 35.70 38.64
CA VAL A 27 -9.88 35.73 40.10
C VAL A 27 -8.63 35.24 40.82
N GLN A 28 -8.16 35.98 41.84
CA GLN A 28 -7.17 35.48 42.78
C GLN A 28 -7.85 34.60 43.84
N ARG A 29 -7.33 33.43 44.08
CA ARG A 29 -7.84 32.50 45.11
C ARG A 29 -7.23 32.79 46.47
N LYS A 30 -7.88 32.35 47.54
CA LYS A 30 -7.37 32.48 48.93
C LYS A 30 -5.99 31.78 49.10
N THR A 31 -5.64 30.86 48.25
CA THR A 31 -4.34 30.15 48.21
C THR A 31 -3.22 30.96 47.54
N GLY A 32 -3.49 32.18 47.07
CA GLY A 32 -2.53 33.01 46.32
C GLY A 32 -2.48 32.70 44.82
N SER A 33 -2.96 31.56 44.37
CA SER A 33 -3.01 31.22 42.95
C SER A 33 -4.10 31.96 42.19
N TYR A 34 -3.97 32.08 40.89
CA TYR A 34 -4.92 32.76 40.01
C TYR A 34 -5.77 31.78 39.23
N MET A 35 -6.96 32.19 38.81
CA MET A 35 -7.94 31.43 38.11
C MET A 35 -8.61 32.28 37.03
N TYR A 36 -8.76 31.77 35.80
CA TYR A 36 -9.55 32.36 34.74
C TYR A 36 -10.71 31.45 34.36
N ARG A 37 -11.91 32.04 34.22
CA ARG A 37 -13.16 31.39 33.83
C ARG A 37 -13.71 32.00 32.57
N TRP A 38 -14.04 31.14 31.61
CA TRP A 38 -14.71 31.55 30.36
C TRP A 38 -15.79 30.59 29.96
N THR A 39 -16.63 31.01 29.04
CA THR A 39 -17.64 30.16 28.40
C THR A 39 -17.25 29.96 26.94
N ASP A 40 -17.17 28.73 26.47
CA ASP A 40 -16.88 28.43 25.08
C ASP A 40 -18.09 28.72 24.16
N LYS A 41 -17.89 28.59 22.83
CA LYS A 41 -18.94 28.83 21.82
C LYS A 41 -20.13 27.88 21.96
N LEU A 42 -19.95 26.72 22.65
CA LEU A 42 -21.00 25.73 22.91
C LEU A 42 -21.77 26.00 24.22
N GLY A 43 -21.46 27.11 24.93
CA GLY A 43 -22.11 27.45 26.18
C GLY A 43 -21.53 26.76 27.42
N LYS A 44 -20.46 25.98 27.28
CA LYS A 44 -19.82 25.24 28.40
C LYS A 44 -18.84 26.15 29.13
N ARG A 45 -18.92 26.14 30.48
CA ARG A 45 -18.00 26.89 31.35
C ARG A 45 -16.70 26.10 31.54
N ASN A 46 -15.57 26.74 31.26
CA ASN A 46 -14.23 26.22 31.42
C ASN A 46 -13.47 27.04 32.45
N THR A 47 -12.42 26.46 33.07
CA THR A 47 -11.59 27.13 34.08
C THR A 47 -10.14 26.65 33.94
N ILE A 48 -9.20 27.61 34.05
CA ILE A 48 -7.77 27.32 34.17
C ILE A 48 -7.23 27.92 35.45
N TYR A 49 -6.08 27.42 35.89
CA TYR A 49 -5.38 27.86 37.09
C TYR A 49 -3.91 28.08 36.77
N ALA A 50 -3.31 29.13 37.37
CA ALA A 50 -1.88 29.42 37.28
C ALA A 50 -1.34 29.89 38.65
N ALA A 51 -0.05 29.73 38.88
CA ALA A 51 0.60 30.18 40.08
C ALA A 51 0.77 31.70 40.12
N THR A 52 1.07 32.30 38.94
CA THR A 52 1.25 33.73 38.77
C THR A 52 0.18 34.34 37.86
N LEU A 53 -0.02 35.65 37.91
CA LEU A 53 -0.94 36.35 37.05
C LEU A 53 -0.40 36.43 35.61
N GLU A 54 0.91 36.47 35.43
CA GLU A 54 1.56 36.50 34.13
C GLU A 54 1.32 35.16 33.39
N ASP A 55 1.57 34.03 34.03
CA ASP A 55 1.29 32.71 33.48
C ASP A 55 -0.20 32.51 33.14
N LEU A 56 -1.10 33.09 33.97
CA LEU A 56 -2.52 33.01 33.69
C LEU A 56 -2.88 33.80 32.43
N ARG A 57 -2.32 34.99 32.27
CA ARG A 57 -2.58 35.85 31.09
C ARG A 57 -2.00 35.28 29.80
N GLU A 58 -0.83 34.65 29.85
CA GLU A 58 -0.27 33.95 28.70
C GLU A 58 -1.19 32.81 28.26
N GLN A 59 -1.71 32.02 29.22
CA GLN A 59 -2.70 30.97 28.94
C GLN A 59 -4.03 31.53 28.45
N GLU A 60 -4.48 32.67 28.97
CA GLU A 60 -5.71 33.37 28.53
C GLU A 60 -5.58 33.84 27.08
N GLU A 61 -4.48 34.47 26.70
CA GLU A 61 -4.21 34.90 25.34
C GLU A 61 -4.21 33.70 24.36
N GLN A 62 -3.59 32.60 24.76
CA GLN A 62 -3.62 31.38 23.96
C GLN A 62 -5.05 30.83 23.79
N ILE A 63 -5.87 30.83 24.85
CA ILE A 63 -7.27 30.40 24.80
C ILE A 63 -8.11 31.34 23.90
N LEU A 64 -7.88 32.64 23.95
CA LEU A 64 -8.59 33.60 23.09
C LEU A 64 -8.24 33.38 21.60
N VAL A 65 -6.98 33.13 21.31
CA VAL A 65 -6.53 32.75 19.94
C VAL A 65 -7.14 31.46 19.51
N ASP A 66 -7.15 30.41 20.36
CA ASP A 66 -7.76 29.12 20.07
C ASP A 66 -9.27 29.21 19.85
N GLN A 67 -9.97 30.07 20.63
CA GLN A 67 -11.40 30.34 20.42
C GLN A 67 -11.69 31.14 19.14
N HIS A 68 -10.80 32.06 18.78
CA HIS A 68 -10.90 32.81 17.51
C HIS A 68 -10.72 31.84 16.33
N ASP A 69 -9.76 30.94 16.43
CA ASP A 69 -9.44 29.92 15.39
C ASP A 69 -10.41 28.73 15.42
N GLY A 70 -11.40 28.70 16.30
CA GLY A 70 -12.43 27.66 16.36
C GLY A 70 -12.04 26.40 17.12
N ILE A 71 -10.82 26.32 17.69
CA ILE A 71 -10.33 25.12 18.37
C ILE A 71 -11.13 24.79 19.63
N LYS A 72 -11.58 23.54 19.75
CA LYS A 72 -12.44 23.11 20.87
C LYS A 72 -11.67 23.05 22.19
N ALA A 73 -12.11 23.77 23.21
CA ALA A 73 -11.44 23.85 24.52
C ALA A 73 -11.34 22.51 25.30
N ASN A 74 -12.05 21.46 24.87
CA ASN A 74 -12.21 20.20 25.58
C ASN A 74 -11.18 19.11 25.19
N ILE A 75 -10.18 19.44 24.36
CA ILE A 75 -9.27 18.48 23.70
C ILE A 75 -8.03 18.14 24.56
N LYS A 76 -7.86 18.79 25.73
CA LYS A 76 -6.64 18.61 26.58
C LYS A 76 -6.30 17.17 26.91
N ASN A 77 -7.27 16.26 26.94
CA ASN A 77 -7.08 14.85 27.32
C ASN A 77 -7.20 13.88 26.14
N VAL A 78 -7.58 14.35 24.94
CA VAL A 78 -7.69 13.52 23.75
C VAL A 78 -6.30 13.02 23.34
N THR A 79 -6.18 11.71 23.14
CA THR A 79 -4.96 11.07 22.67
C THR A 79 -5.01 10.83 21.17
N VAL A 80 -3.87 10.52 20.56
CA VAL A 80 -3.80 10.10 19.15
C VAL A 80 -4.61 8.81 18.93
N ASN A 81 -4.67 7.90 19.93
CA ASN A 81 -5.50 6.70 19.86
C ASN A 81 -7.00 7.02 19.78
N ASP A 82 -7.49 8.01 20.50
CA ASP A 82 -8.91 8.37 20.49
C ASP A 82 -9.32 8.88 19.08
N VAL A 83 -8.45 9.66 18.45
CA VAL A 83 -8.68 10.12 17.05
C VAL A 83 -8.55 8.97 16.06
N TYR A 84 -7.66 8.01 16.29
CA TYR A 84 -7.57 6.80 15.48
C TYR A 84 -8.85 5.95 15.55
N GLU A 85 -9.46 5.80 16.72
CA GLU A 85 -10.74 5.10 16.86
C GLU A 85 -11.84 5.80 16.07
N LEU A 86 -11.88 7.14 16.11
CA LEU A 86 -12.78 7.94 15.27
C LEU A 86 -12.49 7.72 13.77
N TRP A 87 -11.21 7.73 13.37
CA TRP A 87 -10.80 7.44 11.99
C TRP A 87 -11.28 6.06 11.53
N CYS A 88 -11.16 5.02 12.36
CA CYS A 88 -11.66 3.68 12.05
C CYS A 88 -13.18 3.66 11.82
N GLN A 89 -13.95 4.43 12.62
CA GLN A 89 -15.41 4.52 12.49
C GLN A 89 -15.83 5.27 11.21
N LEU A 90 -15.08 6.29 10.80
CA LEU A 90 -15.41 7.15 9.67
C LEU A 90 -14.89 6.59 8.33
N LYS A 91 -13.81 5.82 8.34
CA LYS A 91 -13.14 5.38 7.12
C LYS A 91 -14.02 4.46 6.28
N ARG A 92 -14.25 4.86 5.03
CA ARG A 92 -15.05 4.11 4.04
C ARG A 92 -14.31 4.06 2.70
N GLY A 93 -14.76 3.20 1.79
CA GLY A 93 -14.26 3.17 0.40
C GLY A 93 -12.91 2.46 0.22
N ILE A 94 -12.39 1.78 1.24
CA ILE A 94 -11.20 0.92 1.13
C ILE A 94 -11.57 -0.55 1.25
N LYS A 95 -10.75 -1.42 0.64
CA LYS A 95 -10.96 -2.87 0.75
C LYS A 95 -10.72 -3.35 2.17
N ASP A 96 -11.47 -4.37 2.61
CA ASP A 96 -11.34 -4.96 3.94
C ASP A 96 -9.90 -5.40 4.23
N SER A 97 -9.24 -6.10 3.31
CA SER A 97 -7.83 -6.48 3.45
C SER A 97 -6.88 -5.30 3.68
N THR A 98 -7.15 -4.14 3.06
CA THR A 98 -6.37 -2.91 3.28
C THR A 98 -6.64 -2.34 4.67
N MET A 99 -7.92 -2.30 5.09
CA MET A 99 -8.29 -1.84 6.44
C MET A 99 -7.66 -2.73 7.51
N LYS A 100 -7.74 -4.06 7.37
CA LYS A 100 -7.13 -5.01 8.31
C LYS A 100 -5.60 -4.83 8.40
N ASN A 101 -4.93 -4.55 7.27
CA ASN A 101 -3.50 -4.23 7.28
C ASN A 101 -3.22 -2.89 8.00
N TYR A 102 -4.03 -1.86 7.78
CA TYR A 102 -3.89 -0.59 8.48
C TYR A 102 -4.08 -0.73 10.00
N ILE A 103 -5.11 -1.47 10.42
CA ILE A 103 -5.34 -1.80 11.82
C ILE A 103 -4.11 -2.52 12.39
N TYR A 104 -3.58 -3.52 11.67
CA TYR A 104 -2.37 -4.25 12.09
C TYR A 104 -1.18 -3.35 12.33
N MET A 105 -0.88 -2.49 11.35
CA MET A 105 0.26 -1.59 11.43
C MET A 105 0.11 -0.59 12.58
N TYR A 106 -1.09 -0.03 12.76
CA TYR A 106 -1.34 0.92 13.84
C TYR A 106 -1.26 0.28 15.21
N GLU A 107 -1.93 -0.84 15.43
CA GLU A 107 -1.96 -1.55 16.72
C GLU A 107 -0.59 -2.04 17.13
N LEU A 108 0.21 -2.52 16.18
CA LEU A 108 1.54 -3.05 16.48
C LEU A 108 2.58 -1.95 16.74
N PHE A 109 2.58 -0.89 15.95
CA PHE A 109 3.66 0.09 15.95
C PHE A 109 3.29 1.45 16.56
N VAL A 110 2.05 1.91 16.46
CA VAL A 110 1.64 3.26 16.88
C VAL A 110 0.95 3.24 18.24
N LYS A 111 -0.05 2.37 18.40
CA LYS A 111 -0.94 2.31 19.58
C LYS A 111 -0.21 2.16 20.92
N PRO A 112 0.86 1.31 21.04
CA PRO A 112 1.49 1.06 22.34
C PRO A 112 2.25 2.26 22.92
N THR A 113 2.79 3.12 22.06
CA THR A 113 3.71 4.20 22.43
C THR A 113 3.22 5.56 21.96
N PHE A 114 3.40 5.86 20.69
CA PHE A 114 3.06 7.16 20.09
C PHE A 114 1.57 7.50 20.19
N GLY A 115 0.71 6.49 20.04
CA GLY A 115 -0.75 6.64 20.13
C GLY A 115 -1.26 7.11 21.49
N LYS A 116 -0.50 6.90 22.55
CA LYS A 116 -0.85 7.35 23.92
C LYS A 116 -0.54 8.83 24.18
N LYS A 117 0.18 9.50 23.29
CA LYS A 117 0.48 10.92 23.45
C LYS A 117 -0.78 11.76 23.34
N LYS A 118 -0.87 12.82 24.15
CA LYS A 118 -1.95 13.80 24.04
C LYS A 118 -1.84 14.54 22.71
N LEU A 119 -2.94 14.58 21.97
CA LEU A 119 -3.01 15.13 20.61
C LEU A 119 -2.41 16.55 20.52
N VAL A 120 -2.81 17.44 21.44
CA VAL A 120 -2.36 18.84 21.47
C VAL A 120 -0.88 19.04 21.80
N GLN A 121 -0.21 18.00 22.33
CA GLN A 121 1.21 18.06 22.68
C GLN A 121 2.12 17.53 21.58
N VAL A 122 1.56 16.89 20.56
CA VAL A 122 2.36 16.27 19.48
C VAL A 122 2.89 17.36 18.55
N LYS A 123 4.21 17.43 18.47
CA LYS A 123 4.94 18.34 17.55
C LYS A 123 5.48 17.55 16.35
N LYS A 124 5.83 18.26 15.27
CA LYS A 124 6.52 17.68 14.10
C LYS A 124 7.79 16.89 14.49
N SER A 125 8.55 17.39 15.48
CA SER A 125 9.74 16.72 16.01
C SER A 125 9.42 15.39 16.68
N ASP A 126 8.24 15.22 17.31
CA ASP A 126 7.83 13.96 17.90
C ASP A 126 7.50 12.93 16.85
N VAL A 127 6.84 13.33 15.77
CA VAL A 127 6.54 12.46 14.62
C VAL A 127 7.83 12.00 13.95
N ARG A 128 8.78 12.93 13.72
CA ARG A 128 10.10 12.61 13.15
C ARG A 128 10.87 11.61 14.01
N ARG A 129 10.94 11.88 15.32
CA ARG A 129 11.61 10.97 16.28
C ARG A 129 10.97 9.59 16.28
N PHE A 130 9.66 9.52 16.25
CA PHE A 130 8.93 8.26 16.18
C PHE A 130 9.25 7.47 14.91
N TYR A 131 9.29 8.10 13.74
CA TYR A 131 9.62 7.39 12.50
C TYR A 131 11.09 6.94 12.45
N ASN A 132 12.03 7.76 12.96
CA ASN A 132 13.42 7.34 13.09
C ASN A 132 13.54 6.13 14.01
N GLN A 133 12.85 6.10 15.16
CA GLN A 133 12.83 4.93 16.03
C GLN A 133 12.27 3.67 15.35
N LEU A 134 11.27 3.80 14.47
CA LEU A 134 10.75 2.65 13.71
C LEU A 134 11.82 2.08 12.75
N ILE A 135 12.68 2.91 12.19
CA ILE A 135 13.73 2.48 11.28
C ILE A 135 14.94 1.96 12.07
N ASP A 136 15.42 2.74 13.03
CA ASP A 136 16.68 2.47 13.74
C ASP A 136 16.53 1.34 14.76
N ASP A 137 15.49 1.41 15.63
CA ASP A 137 15.30 0.45 16.71
C ASP A 137 14.52 -0.78 16.27
N LYS A 138 13.51 -0.63 15.40
CA LYS A 138 12.66 -1.72 14.91
C LYS A 138 13.11 -2.31 13.59
N VAL A 139 14.13 -1.73 12.97
CA VAL A 139 14.72 -2.17 11.68
C VAL A 139 13.65 -2.31 10.59
N LEU A 140 12.66 -1.40 10.59
CA LEU A 140 11.62 -1.42 9.57
C LEU A 140 12.13 -0.81 8.26
N LYS A 141 11.73 -1.41 7.15
CA LYS A 141 12.00 -0.83 5.83
C LYS A 141 11.26 0.50 5.66
N PRO A 142 11.84 1.50 4.97
CA PRO A 142 11.18 2.78 4.70
C PRO A 142 9.77 2.64 4.09
N SER A 143 9.57 1.63 3.22
CA SER A 143 8.25 1.33 2.65
C SER A 143 7.20 0.88 3.68
N THR A 144 7.61 0.26 4.78
CA THR A 144 6.70 -0.09 5.89
C THR A 144 6.34 1.16 6.69
N VAL A 145 7.32 2.04 6.90
CA VAL A 145 7.09 3.34 7.56
C VAL A 145 6.16 4.23 6.72
N ASP A 146 6.22 4.15 5.38
CA ASP A 146 5.26 4.81 4.49
C ASP A 146 3.80 4.41 4.79
N VAL A 147 3.56 3.12 5.00
CA VAL A 147 2.21 2.63 5.35
C VAL A 147 1.77 3.18 6.69
N ILE A 148 2.64 3.16 7.69
CA ILE A 148 2.37 3.70 9.03
C ILE A 148 2.10 5.21 8.96
N HIS A 149 2.92 5.94 8.19
CA HIS A 149 2.73 7.37 7.97
C HIS A 149 1.38 7.68 7.33
N ASN A 150 0.98 6.92 6.31
CA ASN A 150 -0.31 7.12 5.65
C ASN A 150 -1.49 7.02 6.64
N ILE A 151 -1.40 6.16 7.65
CA ILE A 151 -2.42 6.04 8.69
C ILE A 151 -2.32 7.24 9.64
N VAL A 152 -1.15 7.50 10.18
CA VAL A 152 -0.89 8.59 11.15
C VAL A 152 -1.25 9.95 10.55
N HIS A 153 -0.90 10.19 9.27
CA HIS A 153 -1.25 11.42 8.57
C HIS A 153 -2.77 11.60 8.45
N GLN A 154 -3.52 10.54 8.11
CA GLN A 154 -4.98 10.60 8.01
C GLN A 154 -5.64 10.81 9.38
N VAL A 155 -5.10 10.19 10.44
CA VAL A 155 -5.57 10.39 11.82
C VAL A 155 -5.41 11.87 12.24
N PHE A 156 -4.24 12.46 12.00
CA PHE A 156 -4.03 13.88 12.28
C PHE A 156 -4.83 14.79 11.36
N GLN A 157 -5.12 14.35 10.13
CA GLN A 157 -5.95 15.15 9.24
C GLN A 157 -7.39 15.29 9.76
N ILE A 158 -7.99 14.22 10.28
CA ILE A 158 -9.30 14.31 10.96
C ILE A 158 -9.23 15.28 12.15
N ALA A 159 -8.14 15.24 12.91
CA ALA A 159 -7.99 16.16 14.03
C ALA A 159 -7.90 17.64 13.58
N VAL A 160 -7.37 17.91 12.38
CA VAL A 160 -7.38 19.25 11.77
C VAL A 160 -8.77 19.61 11.26
N ASP A 161 -9.40 18.68 10.51
CA ASP A 161 -10.71 18.89 9.89
C ASP A 161 -11.82 19.11 10.96
N ASP A 162 -11.65 18.52 12.16
CA ASP A 162 -12.56 18.66 13.31
C ASP A 162 -12.15 19.81 14.26
N ASP A 163 -11.22 20.69 13.86
CA ASP A 163 -10.73 21.82 14.67
C ASP A 163 -10.14 21.41 16.04
N MET A 164 -9.53 20.22 16.10
CA MET A 164 -8.86 19.75 17.31
C MET A 164 -7.42 20.27 17.40
N ILE A 165 -6.74 20.42 16.28
CA ILE A 165 -5.39 20.98 16.15
C ILE A 165 -5.32 21.88 14.92
N ARG A 166 -4.40 22.86 14.94
CA ARG A 166 -4.27 23.86 13.86
C ARG A 166 -3.65 23.32 12.58
N SER A 167 -2.75 22.37 12.70
CA SER A 167 -2.01 21.83 11.56
C SER A 167 -1.63 20.38 11.79
N ASN A 168 -1.49 19.64 10.69
CA ASN A 168 -1.12 18.24 10.73
C ASN A 168 0.39 18.10 11.02
N PRO A 169 0.80 17.56 12.20
CA PRO A 169 2.21 17.41 12.56
C PRO A 169 2.94 16.36 11.72
N ALA A 170 2.20 15.48 11.03
CA ALA A 170 2.78 14.47 10.13
C ALA A 170 2.98 14.99 8.69
N ALA A 171 2.51 16.20 8.36
CA ALA A 171 2.63 16.74 7.01
C ALA A 171 4.10 16.87 6.57
N ASN A 172 4.40 16.37 5.34
CA ASN A 172 5.70 16.42 4.67
C ASN A 172 6.85 15.64 5.35
N MET A 173 6.55 14.76 6.34
CA MET A 173 7.59 14.04 7.07
C MET A 173 8.29 12.93 6.25
N LEU A 174 7.60 12.31 5.30
CA LEU A 174 8.16 11.18 4.52
C LEU A 174 9.32 11.56 3.61
N ARG A 175 9.30 12.77 3.05
CA ARG A 175 10.35 13.21 2.11
C ARG A 175 11.74 13.18 2.74
N GLU A 176 11.84 13.72 3.95
CA GLU A 176 13.10 13.75 4.69
C GLU A 176 13.60 12.35 5.05
N ILE A 177 12.69 11.47 5.50
CA ILE A 177 13.02 10.09 5.86
C ILE A 177 13.52 9.31 4.65
N LYS A 178 12.85 9.45 3.50
CA LYS A 178 13.28 8.81 2.25
C LYS A 178 14.63 9.31 1.78
N MET A 179 14.92 10.59 1.95
CA MET A 179 16.25 11.16 1.62
C MET A 179 17.34 10.68 2.58
N ALA A 180 17.06 10.59 3.89
CA ALA A 180 18.03 10.22 4.90
C ALA A 180 18.41 8.73 4.86
N HIS A 181 17.44 7.84 4.56
CA HIS A 181 17.65 6.40 4.60
C HIS A 181 17.81 5.74 3.21
N GLY A 182 18.12 6.55 2.20
CA GLY A 182 18.38 6.08 0.84
C GLY A 182 17.26 5.21 0.32
N SER A 183 16.18 5.80 -0.18
CA SER A 183 15.10 5.05 -0.82
C SER A 183 15.50 4.62 -2.23
N GLU A 184 16.63 3.99 -2.42
CA GLU A 184 16.81 3.12 -3.55
C GLU A 184 15.86 1.93 -3.31
N ILE A 185 14.63 2.12 -3.74
CA ILE A 185 13.74 0.98 -3.98
C ILE A 185 14.50 0.16 -5.00
N GLU A 186 15.09 -0.96 -4.57
CA GLU A 186 15.64 -1.94 -5.51
C GLU A 186 14.56 -2.20 -6.56
N LYS A 187 14.73 -1.59 -7.73
CA LYS A 187 13.82 -1.80 -8.84
C LYS A 187 13.84 -3.29 -9.13
N ARG A 188 12.67 -3.91 -9.08
CA ARG A 188 12.55 -5.33 -9.44
C ARG A 188 13.07 -5.49 -10.86
N LYS A 189 14.11 -6.32 -11.00
CA LYS A 189 14.65 -6.64 -12.33
C LYS A 189 13.85 -7.77 -12.93
N ALA A 190 13.55 -7.67 -14.21
CA ALA A 190 13.02 -8.78 -15.00
C ALA A 190 14.12 -9.86 -15.11
N LEU A 191 13.72 -11.11 -15.29
CA LEU A 191 14.64 -12.18 -15.64
C LEU A 191 15.23 -11.89 -17.03
N THR A 192 16.50 -12.27 -17.25
CA THR A 192 17.05 -12.31 -18.61
C THR A 192 16.39 -13.43 -19.43
N LEU A 193 16.52 -13.40 -20.74
CA LEU A 193 16.02 -14.50 -21.60
C LEU A 193 16.59 -15.84 -21.16
N GLU A 194 17.90 -15.91 -20.95
CA GLU A 194 18.62 -17.11 -20.52
C GLU A 194 18.13 -17.61 -19.15
N GLN A 195 17.85 -16.70 -18.20
CA GLN A 195 17.30 -17.06 -16.89
C GLN A 195 15.86 -17.60 -17.00
N GLU A 196 15.05 -17.00 -17.87
CA GLU A 196 13.68 -17.43 -18.11
C GLU A 196 13.65 -18.83 -18.78
N GLU A 197 14.48 -19.04 -19.79
CA GLU A 197 14.67 -20.35 -20.45
C GLU A 197 15.19 -21.39 -19.48
N LEU A 198 16.20 -21.05 -18.66
CA LEU A 198 16.71 -21.95 -17.63
C LEU A 198 15.61 -22.36 -16.65
N PHE A 199 14.82 -21.41 -16.16
CA PHE A 199 13.74 -21.65 -15.20
C PHE A 199 12.65 -22.58 -15.78
N LEU A 200 12.10 -22.21 -16.94
CA LEU A 200 11.02 -22.98 -17.58
C LEU A 200 11.52 -24.34 -18.08
N GLY A 201 12.72 -24.39 -18.65
CA GLY A 201 13.34 -25.64 -19.09
C GLY A 201 13.66 -26.60 -17.93
N TYR A 202 14.06 -26.07 -16.76
CA TYR A 202 14.26 -26.85 -15.55
C TYR A 202 12.93 -27.48 -15.07
N LEU A 203 11.86 -26.69 -15.04
CA LEU A 203 10.53 -27.19 -14.67
C LEU A 203 10.01 -28.28 -15.62
N ALA A 204 10.18 -28.08 -16.92
CA ALA A 204 9.70 -29.00 -17.93
C ALA A 204 10.37 -30.39 -17.85
N ARG A 205 11.69 -30.43 -17.56
CA ARG A 205 12.48 -31.68 -17.56
C ARG A 205 12.56 -32.39 -16.19
N THR A 206 12.24 -31.69 -15.09
CA THR A 206 12.45 -32.19 -13.74
C THR A 206 11.17 -32.78 -13.17
N SER A 207 11.03 -34.12 -13.14
CA SER A 207 9.82 -34.82 -12.66
C SER A 207 9.34 -34.38 -11.29
N LYS A 208 10.25 -34.04 -10.36
CA LYS A 208 9.95 -33.50 -9.04
C LYS A 208 9.12 -32.23 -9.09
N TYR A 209 9.30 -31.37 -10.12
CA TYR A 209 8.69 -30.05 -10.24
C TYR A 209 7.78 -29.88 -11.44
N GLN A 210 7.61 -30.93 -12.26
CA GLN A 210 6.82 -30.88 -13.48
C GLN A 210 5.37 -30.44 -13.25
N HIS A 211 4.77 -30.83 -12.13
CA HIS A 211 3.42 -30.39 -11.74
C HIS A 211 3.32 -28.87 -11.46
N TRP A 212 4.45 -28.15 -11.29
CA TRP A 212 4.49 -26.70 -11.19
C TRP A 212 4.67 -26.00 -12.54
N TYR A 213 5.00 -26.77 -13.60
CA TYR A 213 5.25 -26.21 -14.93
C TYR A 213 4.03 -25.44 -15.47
N PRO A 214 2.79 -25.97 -15.48
CA PRO A 214 1.65 -25.27 -16.04
C PRO A 214 1.41 -23.91 -15.39
N VAL A 215 1.35 -23.84 -14.06
CA VAL A 215 1.05 -22.58 -13.35
C VAL A 215 2.12 -21.52 -13.58
N PHE A 216 3.42 -21.88 -13.53
CA PHE A 216 4.48 -20.90 -13.74
C PHE A 216 4.68 -20.52 -15.21
N TYR A 217 4.45 -21.45 -16.12
CA TYR A 217 4.46 -21.16 -17.55
C TYR A 217 3.34 -20.16 -17.92
N ILE A 218 2.12 -20.40 -17.45
CA ILE A 218 1.00 -19.49 -17.68
C ILE A 218 1.29 -18.11 -17.06
N MET A 219 1.83 -18.06 -15.84
CA MET A 219 2.21 -16.79 -15.21
C MET A 219 3.26 -16.03 -16.01
N ALA A 220 4.29 -16.71 -16.52
CA ALA A 220 5.36 -16.12 -17.30
C ALA A 220 4.88 -15.61 -18.67
N ASN A 221 3.84 -16.25 -19.26
CA ASN A 221 3.36 -15.95 -20.61
C ASN A 221 2.02 -15.21 -20.70
N THR A 222 1.43 -14.82 -19.53
CA THR A 222 0.18 -14.03 -19.46
C THR A 222 0.31 -12.78 -18.60
N GLY A 223 1.34 -12.74 -17.77
CA GLY A 223 1.54 -11.66 -16.82
C GLY A 223 0.44 -11.52 -15.77
N MET A 224 -0.38 -12.53 -15.54
CA MET A 224 -1.41 -12.53 -14.50
C MET A 224 -0.80 -12.31 -13.12
N ARG A 225 -1.54 -11.59 -12.24
CA ARG A 225 -1.14 -11.47 -10.85
C ARG A 225 -1.31 -12.81 -10.12
N VAL A 226 -0.49 -13.06 -9.12
CA VAL A 226 -0.53 -14.34 -8.39
C VAL A 226 -1.92 -14.65 -7.82
N GLY A 227 -2.67 -13.66 -7.34
CA GLY A 227 -4.03 -13.87 -6.85
C GLY A 227 -5.06 -14.05 -7.97
N GLU A 228 -4.80 -13.57 -9.19
CA GLU A 228 -5.61 -13.83 -10.38
C GLU A 228 -5.43 -15.28 -10.85
N ILE A 229 -4.17 -15.77 -10.88
CA ILE A 229 -3.89 -17.14 -11.27
C ILE A 229 -4.37 -18.17 -10.23
N THR A 230 -4.16 -17.92 -8.93
CA THR A 230 -4.64 -18.83 -7.89
C THR A 230 -6.15 -18.82 -7.72
N GLY A 231 -6.83 -17.76 -8.14
CA GLY A 231 -8.27 -17.65 -8.16
C GLY A 231 -8.92 -18.08 -9.47
N LEU A 232 -8.15 -18.41 -10.52
CA LEU A 232 -8.67 -18.76 -11.83
C LEU A 232 -9.50 -20.04 -11.78
N ARG A 233 -10.67 -20.02 -12.42
CA ARG A 233 -11.59 -21.17 -12.52
C ARG A 233 -11.60 -21.72 -13.94
N TRP A 234 -11.97 -22.97 -14.09
CA TRP A 234 -12.10 -23.56 -15.43
C TRP A 234 -13.12 -22.84 -16.31
N CYS A 235 -14.20 -22.30 -15.73
CA CYS A 235 -15.19 -21.50 -16.48
C CYS A 235 -14.65 -20.12 -16.95
N ASP A 236 -13.51 -19.67 -16.43
CA ASP A 236 -12.86 -18.43 -16.85
C ASP A 236 -11.86 -18.66 -18.00
N VAL A 237 -11.67 -19.93 -18.44
CA VAL A 237 -10.72 -20.36 -19.49
C VAL A 237 -11.49 -20.86 -20.71
N ASP A 238 -11.59 -20.04 -21.74
CA ASP A 238 -12.19 -20.41 -23.01
C ASP A 238 -11.12 -20.99 -23.94
N MET A 239 -11.08 -22.34 -23.96
CA MET A 239 -10.10 -23.07 -24.78
C MET A 239 -10.40 -23.00 -26.28
N GLU A 240 -11.66 -22.82 -26.69
CA GLU A 240 -12.06 -22.72 -28.09
C GLU A 240 -11.61 -21.40 -28.70
N ASN A 241 -11.96 -20.29 -28.05
CA ASN A 241 -11.61 -18.95 -28.52
C ASN A 241 -10.19 -18.53 -28.09
N GLY A 242 -9.54 -19.28 -27.21
CA GLY A 242 -8.20 -19.00 -26.73
C GLY A 242 -8.14 -17.74 -25.85
N ILE A 243 -9.08 -17.60 -24.91
CA ILE A 243 -9.23 -16.40 -24.05
C ILE A 243 -9.25 -16.80 -22.58
N ILE A 244 -8.55 -16.02 -21.75
CA ILE A 244 -8.63 -16.10 -20.31
C ILE A 244 -9.37 -14.86 -19.80
N SER A 245 -10.47 -15.05 -19.08
CA SER A 245 -11.25 -13.97 -18.45
C SER A 245 -10.75 -13.71 -17.03
N VAL A 246 -10.13 -12.53 -16.82
CA VAL A 246 -9.68 -12.10 -15.49
C VAL A 246 -10.71 -11.13 -14.91
N ASN A 247 -11.49 -11.61 -13.94
CA ASN A 247 -12.62 -10.85 -13.37
C ASN A 247 -12.59 -10.79 -11.84
N HIS A 248 -11.70 -11.53 -11.19
CA HIS A 248 -11.55 -11.56 -9.73
C HIS A 248 -10.13 -11.91 -9.30
N THR A 249 -9.88 -11.87 -8.00
CA THR A 249 -8.58 -12.17 -7.39
C THR A 249 -8.80 -12.91 -6.08
N LEU A 250 -8.20 -14.06 -5.92
CA LEU A 250 -8.15 -14.78 -4.66
C LEU A 250 -7.10 -14.15 -3.74
N VAL A 251 -7.48 -13.86 -2.50
CA VAL A 251 -6.60 -13.33 -1.47
C VAL A 251 -6.67 -14.18 -0.20
N TYR A 252 -5.55 -14.26 0.50
CA TYR A 252 -5.45 -14.97 1.77
C TYR A 252 -4.83 -14.01 2.80
N TYR A 253 -5.60 -13.65 3.83
CA TYR A 253 -5.16 -12.73 4.87
C TYR A 253 -5.87 -13.00 6.19
N ASN A 254 -5.35 -12.44 7.28
CA ASN A 254 -5.97 -12.53 8.59
C ASN A 254 -7.11 -11.50 8.71
N HIS A 255 -8.34 -12.00 8.84
CA HIS A 255 -9.54 -11.17 9.01
C HIS A 255 -9.64 -10.51 10.37
N ARG A 256 -8.77 -10.90 11.34
CA ARG A 256 -8.74 -10.37 12.71
C ARG A 256 -10.07 -10.50 13.43
N ASP A 257 -10.77 -11.55 13.13
CA ASP A 257 -11.99 -12.03 13.76
C ASP A 257 -11.83 -13.51 14.11
N GLU A 258 -12.89 -14.18 14.52
CA GLU A 258 -12.91 -15.61 14.86
C GLU A 258 -12.48 -16.51 13.69
N LYS A 259 -12.59 -16.04 12.43
CA LYS A 259 -12.19 -16.79 11.25
C LYS A 259 -10.67 -16.87 11.07
N GLY A 260 -9.93 -15.94 11.67
CA GLY A 260 -8.47 -15.87 11.55
C GLY A 260 -7.99 -15.64 10.12
N CYS A 261 -7.03 -16.46 9.67
CA CYS A 261 -6.55 -16.42 8.28
C CYS A 261 -7.43 -17.28 7.37
N CYS A 262 -8.10 -16.67 6.42
CA CYS A 262 -8.91 -17.39 5.44
C CYS A 262 -8.85 -16.74 4.05
N PHE A 263 -9.36 -17.48 3.07
CA PHE A 263 -9.48 -17.01 1.69
C PHE A 263 -10.69 -16.09 1.54
N SER A 264 -10.57 -15.10 0.67
CA SER A 264 -11.65 -14.24 0.20
C SER A 264 -11.48 -13.92 -1.27
N ILE A 265 -12.57 -13.59 -1.94
CA ILE A 265 -12.56 -13.13 -3.32
C ILE A 265 -12.62 -11.60 -3.35
N ASN A 266 -11.69 -11.00 -4.05
CA ASN A 266 -11.71 -9.57 -4.32
C ASN A 266 -12.04 -9.30 -5.79
N THR A 267 -13.08 -8.53 -6.05
CA THR A 267 -13.31 -7.96 -7.38
C THR A 267 -12.30 -6.86 -7.69
N PRO A 268 -11.92 -6.63 -8.94
CA PRO A 268 -11.03 -5.55 -9.32
C PRO A 268 -11.56 -4.18 -8.87
N LYS A 269 -10.66 -3.26 -8.50
CA LYS A 269 -11.03 -1.89 -8.08
C LYS A 269 -11.43 -0.99 -9.25
N THR A 270 -10.97 -1.34 -10.44
CA THR A 270 -11.14 -0.54 -11.67
C THR A 270 -11.63 -1.41 -12.79
N LYS A 271 -12.31 -0.81 -13.78
CA LYS A 271 -12.73 -1.52 -15.00
C LYS A 271 -11.55 -2.15 -15.74
N ALA A 272 -10.37 -1.52 -15.72
CA ALA A 272 -9.15 -2.07 -16.32
C ALA A 272 -8.65 -3.37 -15.66
N GLY A 273 -9.08 -3.63 -14.43
CA GLY A 273 -8.76 -4.89 -13.74
C GLY A 273 -9.59 -6.09 -14.26
N ILE A 274 -10.74 -5.83 -14.89
CA ILE A 274 -11.54 -6.83 -15.59
C ILE A 274 -11.06 -6.81 -17.05
N ARG A 275 -10.51 -7.91 -17.51
CA ARG A 275 -9.91 -7.99 -18.84
C ARG A 275 -9.89 -9.42 -19.37
N GLU A 276 -9.75 -9.50 -20.65
CA GLU A 276 -9.51 -10.75 -21.38
C GLU A 276 -8.06 -10.81 -21.85
N ILE A 277 -7.43 -11.94 -21.67
CA ILE A 277 -6.05 -12.20 -22.09
C ILE A 277 -6.09 -13.26 -23.19
N PRO A 278 -5.69 -12.91 -24.44
CA PRO A 278 -5.53 -13.92 -25.49
C PRO A 278 -4.43 -14.94 -25.13
N MET A 279 -4.70 -16.21 -25.33
CA MET A 279 -3.75 -17.28 -25.08
C MET A 279 -2.86 -17.51 -26.30
N THR A 280 -1.57 -17.66 -26.06
CA THR A 280 -0.66 -18.28 -27.04
C THR A 280 -0.87 -19.79 -27.05
N GLU A 281 -0.43 -20.47 -28.11
CA GLU A 281 -0.53 -21.92 -28.21
C GLU A 281 0.15 -22.62 -27.02
N GLY A 282 1.31 -22.14 -26.58
CA GLY A 282 2.00 -22.70 -25.41
C GLY A 282 1.19 -22.54 -24.10
N VAL A 283 0.42 -21.45 -23.95
CA VAL A 283 -0.47 -21.28 -22.79
C VAL A 283 -1.64 -22.26 -22.85
N LYS A 284 -2.22 -22.50 -24.04
CA LYS A 284 -3.26 -23.53 -24.22
C LYS A 284 -2.74 -24.92 -23.85
N GLN A 285 -1.56 -25.26 -24.32
CA GLN A 285 -0.91 -26.53 -23.99
C GLN A 285 -0.66 -26.68 -22.48
N ALA A 286 -0.23 -25.62 -21.81
CA ALA A 286 -0.05 -25.64 -20.36
C ALA A 286 -1.37 -25.89 -19.61
N PHE A 287 -2.49 -25.34 -20.06
CA PHE A 287 -3.82 -25.65 -19.48
C PHE A 287 -4.24 -27.11 -19.75
N LEU A 288 -3.96 -27.65 -20.93
CA LEU A 288 -4.24 -29.05 -21.24
C LEU A 288 -3.43 -29.98 -20.35
N MET A 289 -2.13 -29.68 -20.17
CA MET A 289 -1.27 -30.48 -19.27
C MET A 289 -1.81 -30.46 -17.81
N GLU A 290 -2.27 -29.31 -17.32
CA GLU A 290 -2.88 -29.21 -15.98
C GLU A 290 -4.16 -30.05 -15.89
N LYS A 291 -5.00 -29.99 -16.90
CA LYS A 291 -6.25 -30.75 -16.95
C LYS A 291 -6.00 -32.24 -16.98
N GLU A 292 -5.11 -32.73 -17.86
CA GLU A 292 -4.68 -34.11 -17.94
C GLU A 292 -4.11 -34.63 -16.63
N PHE A 293 -3.22 -33.85 -16.00
CA PHE A 293 -2.66 -34.20 -14.69
C PHE A 293 -3.74 -34.33 -13.61
N GLN A 294 -4.74 -33.42 -13.58
CA GLN A 294 -5.85 -33.53 -12.64
C GLN A 294 -6.71 -34.75 -12.89
N GLU A 295 -7.00 -35.08 -14.15
CA GLU A 295 -7.76 -36.27 -14.55
C GLU A 295 -7.02 -37.56 -14.17
N GLU A 296 -5.73 -37.67 -14.47
CA GLU A 296 -4.88 -38.83 -14.13
C GLU A 296 -4.77 -39.03 -12.61
N CYS A 297 -4.64 -37.96 -11.85
CA CYS A 297 -4.56 -38.03 -10.38
C CYS A 297 -5.93 -38.08 -9.69
N GLY A 298 -7.05 -38.04 -10.42
CA GLY A 298 -8.39 -37.95 -9.86
C GLY A 298 -8.63 -36.71 -9.00
N MET A 299 -7.87 -35.62 -9.24
CA MET A 299 -7.96 -34.38 -8.49
C MET A 299 -9.12 -33.51 -8.99
N LYS A 300 -9.91 -33.00 -8.07
CA LYS A 300 -10.96 -32.03 -8.35
C LYS A 300 -10.90 -30.91 -7.31
N SER A 301 -11.24 -29.71 -7.74
CA SER A 301 -11.37 -28.59 -6.79
C SER A 301 -12.48 -28.87 -5.77
N VAL A 302 -12.14 -28.85 -4.48
CA VAL A 302 -13.11 -29.00 -3.38
C VAL A 302 -13.39 -27.65 -2.68
N SER A 303 -12.67 -26.62 -3.05
CA SER A 303 -12.83 -25.30 -2.42
C SER A 303 -14.06 -24.56 -2.93
N HIS A 304 -14.85 -24.02 -1.98
CA HIS A 304 -15.95 -23.12 -2.24
C HIS A 304 -15.72 -21.82 -1.44
N ILE A 305 -15.47 -20.71 -2.13
CA ILE A 305 -15.10 -19.45 -1.49
C ILE A 305 -16.01 -18.33 -2.03
N GLU A 306 -16.90 -17.83 -1.19
CA GLU A 306 -17.80 -16.70 -1.54
C GLU A 306 -18.58 -16.93 -2.86
N GLY A 307 -19.03 -18.16 -3.10
CA GLY A 307 -19.76 -18.57 -4.32
C GLY A 307 -18.89 -18.94 -5.52
N TYR A 308 -17.55 -18.90 -5.38
CA TYR A 308 -16.61 -19.34 -6.39
C TYR A 308 -16.15 -20.78 -6.11
N SER A 309 -16.09 -21.59 -7.14
CA SER A 309 -15.68 -23.00 -7.09
C SER A 309 -14.99 -23.39 -8.40
N ASP A 310 -14.56 -24.64 -8.52
CA ASP A 310 -13.92 -25.21 -9.71
C ASP A 310 -12.64 -24.46 -10.14
N PHE A 311 -11.78 -24.23 -9.15
CA PHE A 311 -10.49 -23.54 -9.36
C PHE A 311 -9.52 -24.42 -10.15
N VAL A 312 -8.75 -23.80 -11.08
CA VAL A 312 -7.80 -24.48 -11.94
C VAL A 312 -6.61 -25.01 -11.13
N PHE A 313 -5.97 -24.17 -10.31
CA PHE A 313 -4.74 -24.56 -9.60
C PHE A 313 -5.03 -24.92 -8.15
N VAL A 314 -5.05 -26.22 -7.87
CA VAL A 314 -5.31 -26.78 -6.55
C VAL A 314 -4.12 -27.57 -6.01
N ASN A 315 -4.11 -27.82 -4.71
CA ASN A 315 -3.15 -28.71 -4.10
C ASN A 315 -3.62 -30.19 -4.24
N ARG A 316 -2.79 -31.12 -3.78
CA ARG A 316 -3.09 -32.58 -3.82
C ARG A 316 -4.41 -32.98 -3.12
N ASN A 317 -4.95 -32.12 -2.26
CA ASN A 317 -6.22 -32.35 -1.57
C ASN A 317 -7.39 -31.67 -2.30
N GLY A 318 -7.18 -31.05 -3.47
CA GLY A 318 -8.19 -30.29 -4.21
C GLY A 318 -8.47 -28.90 -3.65
N GLU A 319 -7.69 -28.41 -2.68
CA GLU A 319 -7.87 -27.10 -2.10
C GLU A 319 -7.10 -26.03 -2.88
N VAL A 320 -7.64 -24.82 -2.95
CA VAL A 320 -6.96 -23.68 -3.59
C VAL A 320 -5.62 -23.36 -2.92
N GLN A 321 -4.71 -22.87 -3.72
CA GLN A 321 -3.40 -22.46 -3.26
C GLN A 321 -3.35 -20.95 -3.06
N HIS A 322 -2.50 -20.47 -2.16
CA HIS A 322 -2.28 -19.05 -1.94
C HIS A 322 -0.89 -18.61 -2.39
N GLN A 323 -0.70 -17.31 -2.54
CA GLN A 323 0.57 -16.70 -2.97
C GLN A 323 1.81 -17.23 -2.22
N GLY A 324 1.68 -17.46 -0.91
CA GLY A 324 2.78 -17.98 -0.09
C GLY A 324 3.24 -19.37 -0.51
N THR A 325 2.31 -20.25 -0.93
CA THR A 325 2.62 -21.59 -1.40
C THR A 325 3.42 -21.54 -2.71
N LEU A 326 2.96 -20.74 -3.69
CA LEU A 326 3.66 -20.58 -4.96
C LEU A 326 5.06 -19.98 -4.76
N ASN A 327 5.19 -18.94 -3.94
CA ASN A 327 6.51 -18.34 -3.66
C ASN A 327 7.46 -19.31 -2.93
N LYS A 328 6.95 -20.15 -2.01
CA LYS A 328 7.77 -21.20 -1.38
C LYS A 328 8.19 -22.28 -2.39
N ALA A 329 7.32 -22.63 -3.33
CA ALA A 329 7.68 -23.54 -4.43
C ALA A 329 8.77 -22.93 -5.30
N LEU A 330 8.62 -21.67 -5.74
CA LEU A 330 9.65 -20.96 -6.50
C LEU A 330 11.01 -20.95 -5.79
N GLN A 331 11.05 -20.67 -4.49
CA GLN A 331 12.32 -20.67 -3.75
C GLN A 331 13.02 -22.02 -3.75
N ARG A 332 12.25 -23.12 -3.62
CA ARG A 332 12.80 -24.49 -3.70
C ARG A 332 13.29 -24.81 -5.11
N ILE A 333 12.51 -24.47 -6.12
CA ILE A 333 12.85 -24.69 -7.54
C ILE A 333 14.14 -23.94 -7.90
N MET A 334 14.24 -22.64 -7.56
CA MET A 334 15.43 -21.84 -7.83
C MET A 334 16.68 -22.42 -7.15
N ARG A 335 16.56 -22.80 -5.88
CA ARG A 335 17.67 -23.40 -5.13
C ARG A 335 18.15 -24.69 -5.82
N ASP A 336 17.24 -25.61 -6.10
CA ASP A 336 17.59 -26.93 -6.65
C ASP A 336 18.07 -26.80 -8.11
N CYS A 337 17.52 -25.87 -8.90
CA CYS A 337 18.00 -25.54 -10.24
C CYS A 337 19.44 -25.01 -10.21
N ASN A 338 19.70 -24.03 -9.35
CA ASN A 338 21.04 -23.46 -9.23
C ASN A 338 22.06 -24.49 -8.72
N SER A 339 21.67 -25.38 -7.79
CA SER A 339 22.54 -26.48 -7.34
C SER A 339 22.89 -27.40 -8.49
N GLU A 340 21.91 -27.83 -9.31
CA GLU A 340 22.14 -28.68 -10.49
C GLU A 340 23.07 -28.01 -11.51
N VAL A 341 22.87 -26.71 -11.78
CA VAL A 341 23.71 -25.94 -12.69
C VAL A 341 25.16 -25.89 -12.20
N LEU A 342 25.37 -25.67 -10.90
CA LEU A 342 26.70 -25.62 -10.30
C LEU A 342 27.40 -26.97 -10.26
N GLU A 343 26.64 -28.07 -10.02
CA GLU A 343 27.17 -29.43 -10.05
C GLU A 343 27.65 -29.89 -11.46
N LYS A 344 26.93 -29.44 -12.49
CA LYS A 344 27.24 -29.76 -13.90
C LYS A 344 28.35 -28.86 -14.47
N LYS A 345 28.79 -27.84 -13.77
CA LYS A 345 29.73 -26.86 -14.25
C LYS A 345 31.15 -27.38 -14.29
N GLY A 346 31.87 -27.16 -15.42
CA GLY A 346 33.32 -27.25 -15.49
C GLY A 346 34.02 -26.07 -14.79
N VAL A 347 35.32 -26.20 -14.45
CA VAL A 347 36.11 -25.28 -13.61
C VAL A 347 36.16 -23.85 -14.17
N ASP A 348 36.01 -23.64 -15.49
CA ASP A 348 36.27 -22.37 -16.19
C ASP A 348 35.05 -21.63 -16.76
N SER A 349 33.80 -22.02 -16.43
CA SER A 349 32.63 -21.37 -16.99
C SER A 349 31.87 -20.50 -15.96
N ASP A 350 31.36 -19.35 -16.39
CA ASP A 350 30.45 -18.53 -15.60
C ASP A 350 28.98 -18.88 -15.93
N PRO A 351 28.31 -19.72 -15.09
CA PRO A 351 26.99 -20.23 -15.42
C PRO A 351 25.90 -19.20 -15.19
N VAL A 352 24.87 -19.24 -16.01
CA VAL A 352 23.63 -18.53 -15.76
C VAL A 352 22.96 -19.13 -14.51
N LEU A 353 22.76 -18.31 -13.49
CA LEU A 353 22.04 -18.68 -12.27
C LEU A 353 20.75 -17.91 -12.15
N LEU A 354 19.75 -18.53 -11.54
CA LEU A 354 18.48 -17.88 -11.22
C LEU A 354 18.68 -16.94 -10.01
N PRO A 355 18.37 -15.65 -10.14
CA PRO A 355 18.34 -14.75 -8.99
C PRO A 355 17.19 -15.13 -8.05
N LYS A 356 17.22 -14.63 -6.81
CA LYS A 356 16.07 -14.77 -5.91
C LYS A 356 14.92 -13.90 -6.40
N PHE A 357 13.80 -14.53 -6.82
CA PHE A 357 12.62 -13.79 -7.30
C PHE A 357 11.31 -14.36 -6.74
N SER A 358 10.22 -13.62 -6.92
CA SER A 358 8.85 -14.00 -6.53
C SER A 358 7.95 -14.07 -7.75
N CYS A 359 6.74 -14.63 -7.59
CA CYS A 359 5.72 -14.68 -8.64
C CYS A 359 5.48 -13.33 -9.33
N HIS A 360 5.64 -12.23 -8.62
CA HIS A 360 5.44 -10.90 -9.22
C HIS A 360 6.53 -10.53 -10.24
N VAL A 361 7.73 -11.11 -10.11
CA VAL A 361 8.81 -10.89 -11.08
C VAL A 361 8.48 -11.57 -12.42
N LEU A 362 7.80 -12.72 -12.44
CA LEU A 362 7.34 -13.33 -13.68
C LEU A 362 6.42 -12.39 -14.48
N ARG A 363 5.48 -11.74 -13.79
CA ARG A 363 4.65 -10.71 -14.43
C ARG A 363 5.49 -9.51 -14.92
N HIS A 364 6.48 -9.08 -14.16
CA HIS A 364 7.36 -7.99 -14.57
C HIS A 364 8.20 -8.42 -15.80
N THR A 365 8.71 -9.65 -15.81
CA THR A 365 9.42 -10.24 -16.96
C THR A 365 8.54 -10.26 -18.20
N PHE A 366 7.31 -10.78 -18.10
CA PHE A 366 6.35 -10.78 -19.22
C PHE A 366 6.11 -9.35 -19.76
N ALA A 367 5.86 -8.39 -18.86
CA ALA A 367 5.68 -7.00 -19.26
C ALA A 367 6.90 -6.42 -19.99
N THR A 368 8.11 -6.76 -19.52
CA THR A 368 9.38 -6.38 -20.16
C THR A 368 9.49 -7.00 -21.55
N ARG A 369 9.17 -8.31 -21.71
CA ARG A 369 9.19 -8.98 -23.03
C ARG A 369 8.20 -8.37 -24.02
N MET A 370 6.98 -8.02 -23.55
CA MET A 370 6.02 -7.30 -24.40
C MET A 370 6.57 -5.92 -24.84
N CYS A 371 7.26 -5.19 -23.98
CA CYS A 371 7.89 -3.93 -24.35
C CYS A 371 9.06 -4.14 -25.32
N GLU A 372 9.90 -5.12 -25.09
CA GLU A 372 11.05 -5.49 -25.96
C GLU A 372 10.61 -5.94 -27.36
N SER A 373 9.43 -6.59 -27.45
CA SER A 373 8.86 -6.99 -28.75
C SER A 373 8.29 -5.83 -29.57
N GLY A 374 8.28 -4.60 -29.03
CA GLY A 374 7.78 -3.41 -29.72
C GLY A 374 6.25 -3.28 -29.72
N LEU A 375 5.55 -4.00 -28.84
CA LEU A 375 4.10 -3.89 -28.73
C LEU A 375 3.67 -2.50 -28.25
N ASN A 376 2.55 -2.02 -28.76
CA ASN A 376 1.99 -0.74 -28.35
C ASN A 376 1.72 -0.69 -26.84
N VAL A 377 2.14 0.39 -26.17
CA VAL A 377 1.96 0.63 -24.74
C VAL A 377 0.52 0.40 -24.27
N LYS A 378 -0.47 0.78 -25.09
CA LYS A 378 -1.89 0.57 -24.77
C LYS A 378 -2.29 -0.90 -24.77
N VAL A 379 -1.72 -1.70 -25.65
CA VAL A 379 -1.92 -3.16 -25.67
C VAL A 379 -1.31 -3.77 -24.43
N VAL A 380 -0.06 -3.41 -24.11
CA VAL A 380 0.63 -3.88 -22.88
C VAL A 380 -0.17 -3.47 -21.63
N GLN A 381 -0.64 -2.22 -21.56
CA GLN A 381 -1.48 -1.73 -20.45
C GLN A 381 -2.76 -2.55 -20.31
N SER A 382 -3.44 -2.84 -21.43
CA SER A 382 -4.70 -3.60 -21.45
C SER A 382 -4.51 -5.04 -20.98
N VAL A 383 -3.54 -5.76 -21.54
CA VAL A 383 -3.25 -7.16 -21.17
C VAL A 383 -2.85 -7.27 -19.71
N LEU A 384 -2.03 -6.35 -19.22
CA LEU A 384 -1.63 -6.34 -17.81
C LEU A 384 -2.74 -5.83 -16.87
N GLY A 385 -3.71 -5.06 -17.36
CA GLY A 385 -4.75 -4.46 -16.52
C GLY A 385 -4.18 -3.41 -15.56
N HIS A 386 -3.32 -2.50 -16.07
CA HIS A 386 -2.81 -1.36 -15.32
C HIS A 386 -3.80 -0.21 -15.42
N ALA A 387 -4.30 0.27 -14.29
CA ALA A 387 -5.23 1.40 -14.25
C ALA A 387 -4.56 2.70 -14.70
N ASP A 388 -3.26 2.87 -14.40
CA ASP A 388 -2.44 4.01 -14.78
C ASP A 388 -1.37 3.58 -15.80
N VAL A 389 -1.28 4.33 -16.89
CA VAL A 389 -0.30 4.10 -17.96
C VAL A 389 1.13 4.33 -17.48
N THR A 390 1.34 5.17 -16.47
CA THR A 390 2.67 5.42 -15.86
C THR A 390 3.32 4.14 -15.38
N THR A 391 2.55 3.22 -14.77
CA THR A 391 3.05 1.90 -14.35
C THR A 391 3.60 1.08 -15.52
N THR A 392 3.01 1.21 -16.72
CA THR A 392 3.50 0.53 -17.93
C THR A 392 4.70 1.27 -18.50
N LEU A 393 4.67 2.60 -18.53
CA LEU A 393 5.78 3.44 -19.01
C LEU A 393 7.04 3.25 -18.15
N ASP A 394 6.92 3.08 -16.85
CA ASP A 394 8.06 2.79 -15.95
C ASP A 394 8.80 1.50 -16.36
N ILE A 395 8.10 0.53 -16.93
CA ILE A 395 8.70 -0.70 -17.47
C ILE A 395 9.48 -0.37 -18.76
N TYR A 396 8.90 0.42 -19.67
CA TYR A 396 9.58 0.87 -20.88
C TYR A 396 10.88 1.62 -20.59
N VAL A 397 10.91 2.45 -19.55
CA VAL A 397 12.12 3.21 -19.14
C VAL A 397 13.25 2.28 -18.68
N THR A 398 12.90 1.09 -18.14
CA THR A 398 13.87 0.09 -17.67
C THR A 398 14.34 -0.87 -18.78
N VAL A 399 13.68 -0.83 -19.93
CA VAL A 399 14.02 -1.69 -21.07
C VAL A 399 15.39 -1.34 -21.65
N THR A 400 16.10 -2.37 -22.02
CA THR A 400 17.53 -2.42 -22.29
C THR A 400 18.05 -1.40 -23.33
N ASN A 401 19.33 -1.03 -23.21
CA ASN A 401 20.04 -0.20 -24.19
C ASN A 401 19.95 -0.74 -25.63
N ASP A 402 19.71 -2.03 -25.80
CA ASP A 402 19.59 -2.67 -27.12
C ASP A 402 18.28 -2.29 -27.82
N LEU A 403 17.16 -2.16 -27.10
CA LEU A 403 15.93 -1.62 -27.68
C LEU A 403 16.13 -0.16 -28.10
N LYS A 404 16.77 0.66 -27.25
CA LYS A 404 17.06 2.05 -27.61
C LYS A 404 17.90 2.15 -28.88
N LYS A 405 18.93 1.31 -29.02
CA LYS A 405 19.75 1.24 -30.24
C LYS A 405 18.91 0.83 -31.44
N ARG A 406 18.07 -0.22 -31.30
CA ARG A 406 17.21 -0.69 -32.38
C ARG A 406 16.21 0.38 -32.84
N GLU A 407 15.54 1.05 -31.91
CA GLU A 407 14.60 2.13 -32.22
C GLU A 407 15.29 3.33 -32.89
N ILE A 408 16.47 3.71 -32.42
CA ILE A 408 17.27 4.79 -33.07
C ILE A 408 17.68 4.37 -34.50
N THR A 409 18.10 3.13 -34.72
CA THR A 409 18.43 2.62 -36.06
C THR A 409 17.22 2.60 -36.99
N ALA A 410 16.04 2.20 -36.45
CA ALA A 410 14.79 2.27 -37.20
C ALA A 410 14.42 3.71 -37.57
N PHE A 411 14.59 4.66 -36.66
CA PHE A 411 14.38 6.07 -36.89
C PHE A 411 15.36 6.63 -37.93
N GLU A 412 16.65 6.29 -37.90
CA GLU A 412 17.62 6.65 -38.93
C GLU A 412 17.22 6.12 -40.30
N THR A 413 16.73 4.88 -40.36
CA THR A 413 16.24 4.28 -41.60
C THR A 413 15.04 5.04 -42.16
N TYR A 414 14.09 5.42 -41.30
CA TYR A 414 12.95 6.26 -41.67
C TYR A 414 13.40 7.63 -42.26
N LEU A 415 14.35 8.29 -41.59
CA LEU A 415 14.89 9.58 -42.07
C LEU A 415 15.56 9.43 -43.44
N LYS A 416 16.37 8.38 -43.65
CA LYS A 416 17.05 8.12 -44.95
C LYS A 416 16.05 7.80 -46.05
N THR A 417 14.95 7.13 -45.74
CA THR A 417 13.89 6.78 -46.72
C THR A 417 13.04 8.00 -47.05
N GLY A 418 12.67 8.81 -46.07
CA GLY A 418 11.95 10.07 -46.26
C GLY A 418 12.77 11.11 -47.06
N ALA A 419 14.08 11.20 -46.79
CA ALA A 419 14.96 12.09 -47.55
C ALA A 419 15.10 11.69 -49.04
N LYS A 420 15.05 10.37 -49.34
CA LYS A 420 15.06 9.90 -50.75
C LYS A 420 13.75 10.19 -51.47
N GLN A 421 12.61 10.22 -50.79
CA GLN A 421 11.33 10.61 -51.39
C GLN A 421 11.26 12.11 -51.71
N MET A 422 11.89 12.97 -50.89
CA MET A 422 11.96 14.42 -51.17
C MET A 422 13.01 14.80 -52.21
N ALA A 423 14.02 13.97 -52.48
CA ALA A 423 15.04 14.22 -53.49
C ALA A 423 14.61 13.80 -54.92
N ASN A 424 13.48 13.12 -55.06
CA ASN A 424 12.91 12.66 -56.31
C ASN A 424 11.65 13.45 -56.73
N VAL A 425 11.37 14.59 -56.09
CA VAL A 425 10.37 15.58 -56.45
C VAL A 425 11.09 16.86 -56.88
#